data_644928a09ee1f625fbfc53580f9a8277
#
_entry.id   644928a09ee1f625fbfc53580f9a8277
#
_cell.length_a   1.000
_cell.length_b   1.000
_cell.length_c   1.000
_cell.angle_alpha   90.00
_cell.angle_beta   90.00
_cell.angle_gamma   90.00
#
_symmetry.space_group_name_H-M   'P 1'
#
loop_
_entity.id
_entity.type
_entity.pdbx_description
1 polymer ?
#
loop_
_entity_poly.entity_id
_entity_poly.type
_entity_poly.pdbx_seq_one_letter_code
_entity_poly.pdbx_strand_id
1 'polypeptide(L)'
;MKSIRSLVAAALFATALPALAVIPNVTDQESSERNNMIATFGQSGLAQSFKQLADNISGAGIYILGSPGESDVVTIELWSKLPNQGGSLLAGGSALGLGPGWVDVFWTPVTVTPGDTYFLVFSGPSALGLAGSTLNPYPNGQTFATSGYAGFPNFDYTFRTFAAAVPEPSIWASMMGGLGLLALLAAAHRRA
;
A
#
# COMPACT_ATOMS: atom_id res chain seq x y z
N MET A 1 69.37 -13.87 21.77
CA MET A 1 68.03 -14.54 21.67
C MET A 1 66.94 -13.46 21.66
N LYS A 2 66.37 -13.17 20.51
CA LYS A 2 65.28 -12.16 20.35
C LYS A 2 63.99 -12.93 20.17
N SER A 3 63.04 -12.81 21.09
CA SER A 3 61.74 -13.42 21.03
C SER A 3 60.81 -12.58 20.15
N ILE A 4 60.36 -13.18 19.05
CA ILE A 4 59.34 -12.63 18.18
C ILE A 4 57.98 -12.88 18.83
N ARG A 5 57.30 -11.82 19.32
CA ARG A 5 55.90 -11.89 19.74
C ARG A 5 55.01 -11.66 18.54
N SER A 6 54.45 -12.75 18.03
CA SER A 6 53.41 -12.69 16.99
C SER A 6 52.10 -12.20 17.61
N LEU A 7 51.68 -11.01 17.25
CA LEU A 7 50.33 -10.50 17.57
C LEU A 7 49.35 -11.09 16.52
N VAL A 8 48.57 -12.05 16.93
CA VAL A 8 47.40 -12.53 16.12
C VAL A 8 46.26 -11.56 16.37
N ALA A 9 45.99 -10.68 15.45
CA ALA A 9 44.78 -9.85 15.46
C ALA A 9 43.61 -10.68 14.93
N ALA A 10 42.78 -11.20 15.80
CA ALA A 10 41.53 -11.83 15.45
C ALA A 10 40.53 -10.74 15.00
N ALA A 11 40.28 -10.65 13.69
CA ALA A 11 39.20 -9.82 13.15
C ALA A 11 37.89 -10.55 13.40
N LEU A 12 37.13 -10.11 14.40
CA LEU A 12 35.74 -10.51 14.57
C LEU A 12 34.93 -9.84 13.44
N PHE A 13 34.61 -10.59 12.41
CA PHE A 13 33.56 -10.22 11.46
C PHE A 13 32.23 -10.49 12.17
N ALA A 14 31.63 -9.45 12.78
CA ALA A 14 30.24 -9.48 13.16
C ALA A 14 29.41 -9.51 11.88
N THR A 15 28.89 -10.68 11.52
CA THR A 15 27.87 -10.81 10.47
C THR A 15 26.58 -10.20 11.02
N ALA A 16 26.34 -8.93 10.72
CA ALA A 16 25.04 -8.32 10.93
C ALA A 16 24.04 -9.02 10.00
N LEU A 17 23.21 -9.89 10.57
CA LEU A 17 22.05 -10.42 9.86
C LEU A 17 21.17 -9.22 9.47
N PRO A 18 20.75 -9.10 8.19
CA PRO A 18 19.80 -8.07 7.84
C PRO A 18 18.51 -8.34 8.62
N ALA A 19 18.16 -7.45 9.54
CA ALA A 19 16.81 -7.44 10.09
C ALA A 19 15.87 -7.27 8.89
N LEU A 20 14.94 -8.22 8.71
CA LEU A 20 13.85 -8.05 7.75
C LEU A 20 13.01 -6.88 8.29
N ALA A 21 13.28 -5.69 7.78
CA ALA A 21 12.47 -4.53 8.09
C ALA A 21 11.07 -4.80 7.54
N VAL A 22 10.07 -4.80 8.41
CA VAL A 22 8.68 -4.74 7.97
C VAL A 22 8.53 -3.41 7.24
N ILE A 23 8.29 -3.47 5.94
CA ILE A 23 8.08 -2.27 5.12
C ILE A 23 6.70 -1.73 5.50
N PRO A 24 6.60 -0.54 6.12
CA PRO A 24 5.31 0.01 6.51
C PRO A 24 4.52 0.38 5.26
N ASN A 25 3.21 0.10 5.29
CA ASN A 25 2.28 0.62 4.30
C ASN A 25 1.93 2.07 4.64
N VAL A 26 2.04 2.96 3.67
CA VAL A 26 1.73 4.39 3.80
C VAL A 26 0.53 4.70 2.93
N THR A 27 -0.42 5.49 3.45
CA THR A 27 -1.56 5.96 2.64
C THR A 27 -1.05 6.85 1.51
N ASP A 28 -1.43 6.52 0.27
CA ASP A 28 -1.08 7.29 -0.93
C ASP A 28 -2.25 8.14 -1.42
N GLN A 29 -3.44 7.56 -1.56
CA GLN A 29 -4.66 8.25 -1.96
C GLN A 29 -5.74 8.05 -0.90
N GLU A 30 -6.57 9.06 -0.70
CA GLU A 30 -7.69 8.96 0.23
C GLU A 30 -8.83 9.91 -0.16
N SER A 31 -10.06 9.40 -0.05
CA SER A 31 -11.30 10.18 0.07
C SER A 31 -11.90 9.86 1.43
N SER A 32 -11.78 10.77 2.39
CA SER A 32 -12.19 10.54 3.79
C SER A 32 -13.61 11.00 4.11
N GLU A 33 -14.29 11.63 3.16
CA GLU A 33 -15.67 12.13 3.34
C GLU A 33 -16.67 10.99 3.48
N ARG A 34 -17.51 11.02 4.53
CA ARG A 34 -18.44 9.94 4.93
C ARG A 34 -19.86 10.45 5.12
N ASN A 35 -20.26 11.42 4.32
CA ASN A 35 -21.49 12.17 4.55
C ASN A 35 -22.75 11.32 4.36
N ASN A 36 -22.68 10.27 3.53
CA ASN A 36 -23.83 9.46 3.18
C ASN A 36 -23.45 7.98 2.99
N MET A 37 -24.44 7.11 3.11
CA MET A 37 -24.38 5.79 2.48
C MET A 37 -24.81 5.97 1.02
N ILE A 38 -23.87 5.77 0.08
CA ILE A 38 -24.12 5.99 -1.34
C ILE A 38 -24.34 4.70 -2.14
N ALA A 39 -24.02 3.56 -1.56
CA ALA A 39 -24.28 2.24 -2.14
C ALA A 39 -24.40 1.18 -1.06
N THR A 40 -24.87 -0.02 -1.46
CA THR A 40 -24.81 -1.24 -0.65
C THR A 40 -24.15 -2.35 -1.45
N PHE A 41 -23.53 -3.30 -0.80
CA PHE A 41 -22.92 -4.47 -1.47
C PHE A 41 -23.95 -5.38 -2.19
N GLY A 42 -25.25 -5.18 -1.96
CA GLY A 42 -26.29 -5.81 -2.77
C GLY A 42 -26.35 -5.31 -4.21
N GLN A 43 -25.71 -4.20 -4.52
CA GLN A 43 -25.56 -3.67 -5.87
C GLN A 43 -24.36 -4.34 -6.56
N SER A 44 -24.43 -4.49 -7.87
CA SER A 44 -23.32 -5.01 -8.69
C SER A 44 -22.49 -3.88 -9.28
N GLY A 45 -21.27 -4.20 -9.70
CA GLY A 45 -20.37 -3.27 -10.40
C GLY A 45 -19.90 -2.09 -9.57
N LEU A 46 -19.72 -2.29 -8.26
CA LEU A 46 -19.23 -1.27 -7.35
C LEU A 46 -17.73 -1.08 -7.58
N ALA A 47 -17.33 0.12 -8.00
CA ALA A 47 -15.92 0.44 -8.17
C ALA A 47 -15.65 1.94 -7.95
N GLN A 48 -14.40 2.25 -7.61
CA GLN A 48 -13.85 3.61 -7.51
C GLN A 48 -12.63 3.71 -8.39
N SER A 49 -12.57 4.69 -9.30
CA SER A 49 -11.34 5.03 -9.99
C SER A 49 -10.49 6.00 -9.15
N PHE A 50 -9.18 5.89 -9.31
CA PHE A 50 -8.22 6.75 -8.61
C PHE A 50 -6.92 6.85 -9.40
N LYS A 51 -6.10 7.85 -9.08
CA LYS A 51 -4.75 8.01 -9.61
C LYS A 51 -3.74 7.78 -8.52
N GLN A 52 -2.94 6.73 -8.65
CA GLN A 52 -1.86 6.44 -7.70
C GLN A 52 -0.69 7.41 -7.94
N LEU A 53 -0.09 7.95 -6.87
CA LEU A 53 1.09 8.80 -6.95
C LEU A 53 2.38 8.02 -6.73
N ALA A 54 2.36 6.99 -5.88
CA ALA A 54 3.47 6.07 -5.69
C ALA A 54 3.62 5.11 -6.89
N ASP A 55 4.79 4.51 -7.04
CA ASP A 55 5.12 3.52 -8.07
C ASP A 55 4.64 2.10 -7.75
N ASN A 56 3.98 1.94 -6.62
CA ASN A 56 3.42 0.67 -6.20
C ASN A 56 2.10 0.85 -5.44
N ILE A 57 1.31 -0.23 -5.36
CA ILE A 57 0.11 -0.34 -4.53
C ILE A 57 0.23 -1.61 -3.70
N SER A 58 0.19 -1.48 -2.38
CA SER A 58 0.35 -2.58 -1.42
C SER A 58 -0.94 -2.91 -0.67
N GLY A 59 -2.01 -2.17 -0.91
CA GLY A 59 -3.30 -2.40 -0.27
C GLY A 59 -4.31 -1.31 -0.60
N ALA A 60 -5.54 -1.55 -0.18
CA ALA A 60 -6.61 -0.55 -0.27
C ALA A 60 -7.61 -0.73 0.89
N GLY A 61 -8.38 0.29 1.14
CA GLY A 61 -9.44 0.29 2.14
C GLY A 61 -10.70 0.96 1.65
N ILE A 62 -11.83 0.52 2.21
CA ILE A 62 -13.15 1.11 2.02
C ILE A 62 -13.79 1.35 3.38
N TYR A 63 -14.50 2.45 3.55
CA TYR A 63 -15.26 2.67 4.76
C TYR A 63 -16.67 2.12 4.61
N ILE A 64 -17.04 1.20 5.48
CA ILE A 64 -18.36 0.61 5.50
C ILE A 64 -19.25 1.27 6.55
N LEU A 65 -20.53 1.30 6.26
CA LEU A 65 -21.61 1.67 7.17
C LEU A 65 -22.44 0.43 7.43
N GLY A 66 -22.87 0.28 8.67
CA GLY A 66 -23.72 -0.80 9.13
C GLY A 66 -24.05 -0.58 10.60
N SER A 67 -24.93 -1.38 11.16
CA SER A 67 -25.20 -1.33 12.59
C SER A 67 -23.99 -1.84 13.39
N PRO A 68 -23.72 -1.29 14.58
CA PRO A 68 -22.68 -1.82 15.44
C PRO A 68 -22.88 -3.33 15.69
N GLY A 69 -21.84 -4.13 15.43
CA GLY A 69 -21.87 -5.58 15.57
C GLY A 69 -22.24 -6.34 14.29
N GLU A 70 -22.72 -5.69 13.23
CA GLU A 70 -22.80 -6.32 11.91
C GLU A 70 -21.38 -6.55 11.37
N SER A 71 -21.14 -7.76 10.91
CA SER A 71 -19.86 -8.13 10.33
C SER A 71 -20.06 -9.02 9.12
N ASP A 72 -19.23 -8.82 8.10
CA ASP A 72 -19.16 -9.74 6.99
C ASP A 72 -17.85 -9.57 6.19
N VAL A 73 -17.58 -10.50 5.29
CA VAL A 73 -16.36 -10.50 4.49
C VAL A 73 -16.50 -9.52 3.32
N VAL A 74 -15.64 -8.51 3.30
CA VAL A 74 -15.52 -7.53 2.22
C VAL A 74 -14.31 -7.90 1.38
N THR A 75 -14.49 -7.94 0.06
CA THR A 75 -13.42 -8.16 -0.92
C THR A 75 -13.12 -6.85 -1.65
N ILE A 76 -11.85 -6.53 -1.76
CA ILE A 76 -11.33 -5.38 -2.50
C ILE A 76 -10.35 -5.90 -3.55
N GLU A 77 -10.58 -5.55 -4.79
CA GLU A 77 -9.73 -5.94 -5.94
C GLU A 77 -9.18 -4.70 -6.63
N LEU A 78 -7.91 -4.76 -7.00
CA LEU A 78 -7.22 -3.75 -7.81
C LEU A 78 -7.22 -4.17 -9.27
N TRP A 79 -7.71 -3.31 -10.13
CA TRP A 79 -7.81 -3.55 -11.57
C TRP A 79 -7.14 -2.46 -12.38
N SER A 80 -6.53 -2.83 -13.54
CA SER A 80 -5.92 -1.89 -14.48
C SER A 80 -6.94 -1.04 -15.28
N LYS A 81 -8.12 -1.59 -15.49
CA LYS A 81 -9.33 -0.97 -16.07
C LYS A 81 -10.53 -1.67 -15.44
N LEU A 82 -11.73 -1.14 -15.66
CA LEU A 82 -12.94 -1.85 -15.23
C LEU A 82 -13.04 -3.24 -15.86
N PRO A 83 -13.56 -4.25 -15.16
CA PRO A 83 -13.68 -5.63 -15.65
C PRO A 83 -14.39 -5.72 -17.01
N ASN A 84 -15.47 -4.95 -17.21
CA ASN A 84 -16.22 -4.92 -18.45
C ASN A 84 -15.54 -4.14 -19.59
N GLN A 85 -14.41 -3.49 -19.33
CA GLN A 85 -13.59 -2.76 -20.31
C GLN A 85 -12.28 -3.48 -20.65
N GLY A 86 -12.22 -4.78 -20.38
CA GLY A 86 -11.03 -5.60 -20.64
C GLY A 86 -9.88 -5.33 -19.66
N GLY A 87 -10.20 -4.89 -18.45
CA GLY A 87 -9.22 -4.74 -17.36
C GLY A 87 -8.63 -6.08 -16.92
N SER A 88 -7.43 -6.02 -16.37
CA SER A 88 -6.77 -7.15 -15.72
C SER A 88 -6.81 -6.96 -14.22
N LEU A 89 -7.13 -8.03 -13.49
CA LEU A 89 -6.97 -8.09 -12.04
C LEU A 89 -5.47 -8.07 -11.72
N LEU A 90 -5.03 -7.09 -10.96
CA LEU A 90 -3.63 -6.88 -10.58
C LEU A 90 -3.34 -7.48 -9.20
N ALA A 91 -4.25 -7.27 -8.25
CA ALA A 91 -4.17 -7.79 -6.89
C ALA A 91 -5.55 -7.77 -6.25
N GLY A 92 -5.69 -8.35 -5.08
CA GLY A 92 -6.90 -8.28 -4.29
C GLY A 92 -6.81 -9.14 -3.05
N GLY A 93 -7.83 -9.02 -2.22
CA GLY A 93 -7.96 -9.80 -1.01
C GLY A 93 -9.26 -9.47 -0.30
N SER A 94 -9.48 -10.15 0.82
CA SER A 94 -10.68 -10.00 1.62
C SER A 94 -10.33 -9.82 3.08
N ALA A 95 -11.15 -9.03 3.78
CA ALA A 95 -11.05 -8.85 5.22
C ALA A 95 -12.45 -8.83 5.84
N LEU A 96 -12.51 -9.13 7.14
CA LEU A 96 -13.73 -9.00 7.90
C LEU A 96 -14.02 -7.51 8.13
N GLY A 97 -15.12 -7.03 7.59
CA GLY A 97 -15.65 -5.72 7.87
C GLY A 97 -16.52 -5.75 9.11
N LEU A 98 -16.29 -4.82 10.03
CA LEU A 98 -17.13 -4.55 11.19
C LEU A 98 -17.71 -3.14 11.02
N GLY A 99 -19.01 -3.04 10.89
CA GLY A 99 -19.65 -1.73 10.70
C GLY A 99 -19.89 -0.98 12.02
N PRO A 100 -19.83 0.35 12.01
CA PRO A 100 -19.21 1.19 10.98
C PRO A 100 -17.68 1.26 11.15
N GLY A 101 -16.92 1.24 10.05
CA GLY A 101 -15.46 1.27 10.13
C GLY A 101 -14.74 1.10 8.80
N TRP A 102 -13.42 1.27 8.87
CA TRP A 102 -12.53 0.95 7.75
C TRP A 102 -12.35 -0.56 7.62
N VAL A 103 -12.36 -1.04 6.39
CA VAL A 103 -11.95 -2.38 6.00
C VAL A 103 -10.74 -2.22 5.09
N ASP A 104 -9.57 -2.56 5.62
CA ASP A 104 -8.31 -2.50 4.87
C ASP A 104 -7.88 -3.91 4.47
N VAL A 105 -7.45 -4.04 3.23
CA VAL A 105 -6.90 -5.26 2.67
C VAL A 105 -5.50 -4.97 2.13
N PHE A 106 -4.56 -5.84 2.47
CA PHE A 106 -3.16 -5.70 2.04
C PHE A 106 -2.75 -6.90 1.18
N TRP A 107 -1.86 -6.63 0.22
CA TRP A 107 -1.29 -7.63 -0.70
C TRP A 107 0.18 -7.36 -0.97
N THR A 108 0.86 -8.31 -1.63
CA THR A 108 2.22 -8.08 -2.12
C THR A 108 2.23 -6.85 -3.04
N PRO A 109 3.13 -5.88 -2.83
CA PRO A 109 3.15 -4.66 -3.62
C PRO A 109 3.16 -4.94 -5.13
N VAL A 110 2.23 -4.32 -5.85
CA VAL A 110 2.13 -4.38 -7.31
C VAL A 110 2.73 -3.10 -7.86
N THR A 111 3.67 -3.23 -8.79
CA THR A 111 4.25 -2.08 -9.50
C THR A 111 3.20 -1.46 -10.42
N VAL A 112 3.09 -0.15 -10.36
CA VAL A 112 2.14 0.65 -11.15
C VAL A 112 2.84 1.89 -11.71
N THR A 113 2.22 2.53 -12.70
CA THR A 113 2.73 3.81 -13.24
C THR A 113 2.11 4.96 -12.47
N PRO A 114 2.91 5.82 -11.81
CA PRO A 114 2.40 7.01 -11.14
C PRO A 114 1.60 7.92 -12.07
N GLY A 115 0.45 8.38 -11.59
CA GLY A 115 -0.45 9.25 -12.35
C GLY A 115 -1.42 8.54 -13.28
N ASP A 116 -1.23 7.25 -13.55
CA ASP A 116 -2.20 6.44 -14.29
C ASP A 116 -3.45 6.17 -13.44
N THR A 117 -4.56 5.93 -14.12
CA THR A 117 -5.84 5.62 -13.47
C THR A 117 -5.98 4.12 -13.26
N TYR A 118 -6.28 3.74 -12.01
CA TYR A 118 -6.58 2.38 -11.59
C TYR A 118 -7.99 2.32 -10.97
N PHE A 119 -8.48 1.11 -10.71
CA PHE A 119 -9.82 0.88 -10.22
C PHE A 119 -9.80 -0.07 -9.02
N LEU A 120 -10.46 0.33 -7.94
CA LEU A 120 -10.83 -0.58 -6.86
C LEU A 120 -12.23 -1.11 -7.16
N VAL A 121 -12.37 -2.41 -7.18
CA VAL A 121 -13.67 -3.10 -7.32
C VAL A 121 -14.02 -3.71 -5.97
N PHE A 122 -15.25 -3.49 -5.54
CA PHE A 122 -15.73 -3.90 -4.23
C PHE A 122 -16.81 -4.96 -4.35
N SER A 123 -16.77 -5.96 -3.49
CA SER A 123 -17.83 -6.94 -3.33
C SER A 123 -17.95 -7.37 -1.87
N GLY A 124 -19.15 -7.78 -1.51
CA GLY A 124 -19.45 -8.20 -0.13
C GLY A 124 -20.92 -8.57 0.01
N PRO A 125 -21.37 -8.85 1.21
CA PRO A 125 -22.78 -9.16 1.48
C PRO A 125 -23.65 -7.92 1.38
N SER A 126 -24.92 -8.12 1.08
CA SER A 126 -25.89 -7.05 0.88
C SER A 126 -26.20 -6.21 2.13
N ALA A 127 -25.89 -6.70 3.32
CA ALA A 127 -26.22 -6.02 4.58
C ALA A 127 -25.38 -4.77 4.84
N LEU A 128 -24.14 -4.72 4.34
CA LEU A 128 -23.24 -3.60 4.58
C LEU A 128 -23.37 -2.52 3.51
N GLY A 129 -23.40 -1.27 3.95
CA GLY A 129 -23.37 -0.09 3.09
C GLY A 129 -21.97 0.46 2.87
N LEU A 130 -21.76 1.14 1.77
CA LEU A 130 -20.54 1.87 1.47
C LEU A 130 -20.76 3.36 1.75
N ALA A 131 -19.87 3.92 2.58
CA ALA A 131 -19.85 5.36 2.83
C ALA A 131 -19.30 6.10 1.61
N GLY A 132 -19.70 7.34 1.46
CA GLY A 132 -19.18 8.22 0.44
C GLY A 132 -19.78 9.61 0.46
N SER A 133 -19.47 10.38 -0.56
CA SER A 133 -19.93 11.75 -0.75
C SER A 133 -20.43 11.95 -2.18
N THR A 134 -21.41 12.83 -2.32
CA THR A 134 -21.95 13.28 -3.60
C THR A 134 -21.40 14.65 -4.00
N LEU A 135 -20.36 15.13 -3.31
CA LEU A 135 -19.76 16.46 -3.49
C LEU A 135 -18.39 16.42 -4.20
N ASN A 136 -18.04 15.26 -4.79
CA ASN A 136 -16.76 15.05 -5.49
C ASN A 136 -15.52 15.42 -4.65
N PRO A 137 -15.34 14.84 -3.46
CA PRO A 137 -14.18 15.14 -2.62
C PRO A 137 -12.86 14.63 -3.19
N TYR A 138 -12.91 13.73 -4.17
CA TYR A 138 -11.75 13.19 -4.88
C TYR A 138 -11.81 13.45 -6.40
N PRO A 139 -11.44 14.65 -6.88
CA PRO A 139 -11.60 15.05 -8.29
C PRO A 139 -10.79 14.22 -9.30
N ASN A 140 -9.84 13.41 -8.83
CA ASN A 140 -8.99 12.57 -9.68
C ASN A 140 -9.59 11.18 -9.95
N GLY A 141 -10.86 10.96 -9.59
CA GLY A 141 -11.57 9.71 -9.77
C GLY A 141 -13.08 9.89 -9.83
N GLN A 142 -13.77 8.76 -9.82
CA GLN A 142 -15.23 8.73 -9.72
C GLN A 142 -15.72 7.36 -9.27
N THR A 143 -16.94 7.32 -8.77
CA THR A 143 -17.65 6.10 -8.39
C THR A 143 -18.29 5.43 -9.60
N PHE A 144 -18.36 4.11 -9.55
CA PHE A 144 -19.12 3.28 -10.50
C PHE A 144 -20.06 2.36 -9.72
N ALA A 145 -21.21 2.09 -10.33
CA ALA A 145 -22.19 1.14 -9.82
C ALA A 145 -22.97 0.51 -10.98
N THR A 146 -23.89 -0.44 -10.66
CA THR A 146 -24.66 -1.24 -11.59
C THR A 146 -23.86 -2.33 -12.31
N SER A 147 -24.53 -3.34 -12.85
CA SER A 147 -23.88 -4.47 -13.55
C SER A 147 -23.02 -4.05 -14.77
N GLY A 148 -23.24 -2.84 -15.30
CA GLY A 148 -22.48 -2.28 -16.41
C GLY A 148 -21.37 -1.31 -15.98
N TYR A 149 -21.12 -1.13 -14.71
CA TYR A 149 -20.19 -0.11 -14.18
C TYR A 149 -20.54 1.30 -14.71
N ALA A 150 -21.79 1.73 -14.54
CA ALA A 150 -22.18 3.11 -14.87
C ALA A 150 -21.43 4.09 -13.99
N GLY A 151 -20.83 5.12 -14.57
CA GLY A 151 -20.03 6.12 -13.87
C GLY A 151 -20.87 7.23 -13.25
N PHE A 152 -20.48 7.66 -12.05
CA PHE A 152 -21.06 8.78 -11.31
C PHE A 152 -19.96 9.81 -10.99
N PRO A 153 -19.69 10.76 -11.91
CA PRO A 153 -18.49 11.62 -11.85
C PRO A 153 -18.43 12.58 -10.66
N ASN A 154 -19.55 12.82 -10.00
CA ASN A 154 -19.62 13.69 -8.81
C ASN A 154 -19.65 12.91 -7.49
N PHE A 155 -19.53 11.60 -7.54
CA PHE A 155 -19.62 10.74 -6.37
C PHE A 155 -18.30 10.05 -6.14
N ASP A 156 -17.90 9.95 -4.87
CA ASP A 156 -16.75 9.17 -4.44
C ASP A 156 -17.11 8.32 -3.24
N TYR A 157 -16.71 7.04 -3.28
CA TYR A 157 -16.68 6.23 -2.07
C TYR A 157 -15.66 6.78 -1.09
N THR A 158 -15.88 6.52 0.18
CA THR A 158 -14.85 6.76 1.21
C THR A 158 -13.83 5.64 1.13
N PHE A 159 -12.71 5.89 0.48
CA PHE A 159 -11.68 4.89 0.18
C PHE A 159 -10.29 5.40 0.52
N ARG A 160 -9.34 4.49 0.59
CA ARG A 160 -7.91 4.80 0.64
C ARG A 160 -7.09 3.73 -0.06
N THR A 161 -5.91 4.11 -0.55
CA THR A 161 -4.92 3.20 -1.10
C THR A 161 -3.63 3.29 -0.31
N PHE A 162 -2.85 2.23 -0.35
CA PHE A 162 -1.58 2.16 0.36
C PHE A 162 -0.45 1.84 -0.61
N ALA A 163 0.70 2.47 -0.37
CA ALA A 163 1.96 2.10 -0.98
C ALA A 163 2.89 1.49 0.06
N ALA A 164 3.68 0.51 -0.32
CA ALA A 164 4.80 0.07 0.47
C ALA A 164 5.88 1.15 0.46
N ALA A 165 6.35 1.56 1.63
CA ALA A 165 7.46 2.50 1.70
C ALA A 165 8.68 1.86 1.03
N VAL A 166 9.27 2.55 0.06
CA VAL A 166 10.56 2.13 -0.51
C VAL A 166 11.61 2.35 0.60
N PRO A 167 12.33 1.30 1.04
CA PRO A 167 13.42 1.51 1.99
C PRO A 167 14.41 2.46 1.33
N GLU A 168 14.59 3.65 1.88
CA GLU A 168 15.68 4.52 1.44
C GLU A 168 16.98 3.72 1.53
N PRO A 169 17.87 3.78 0.50
CA PRO A 169 19.18 3.14 0.57
C PRO A 169 19.80 3.59 1.88
N SER A 170 19.93 2.67 2.82
CA SER A 170 20.15 3.03 4.21
C SER A 170 21.37 3.95 4.29
N ILE A 171 21.18 5.18 4.76
CA ILE A 171 22.26 6.13 5.11
C ILE A 171 23.35 5.41 5.90
N TRP A 172 22.95 4.40 6.68
CA TRP A 172 23.82 3.49 7.40
C TRP A 172 24.72 2.64 6.50
N ALA A 173 24.25 2.13 5.36
CA ALA A 173 25.10 1.38 4.42
C ALA A 173 26.15 2.30 3.78
N SER A 174 25.75 3.53 3.44
CA SER A 174 26.67 4.54 2.91
C SER A 174 27.66 5.02 3.96
N MET A 175 27.21 5.24 5.21
CA MET A 175 28.11 5.58 6.34
C MET A 175 29.09 4.44 6.65
N MET A 176 28.62 3.20 6.71
CA MET A 176 29.50 2.04 6.96
C MET A 176 30.49 1.84 5.82
N GLY A 177 30.07 2.03 4.58
CA GLY A 177 30.94 2.01 3.41
C GLY A 177 32.01 3.11 3.48
N GLY A 178 31.63 4.33 3.83
CA GLY A 178 32.54 5.47 3.98
C GLY A 178 33.54 5.29 5.12
N LEU A 179 33.08 4.84 6.29
CA LEU A 179 33.97 4.55 7.44
C LEU A 179 34.92 3.40 7.15
N GLY A 180 34.47 2.35 6.44
CA GLY A 180 35.31 1.25 6.00
C GLY A 180 36.43 1.73 5.07
N LEU A 181 36.11 2.60 4.12
CA LEU A 181 37.10 3.19 3.20
C LEU A 181 38.14 4.03 3.94
N LEU A 182 37.69 4.86 4.88
CA LEU A 182 38.58 5.69 5.70
C LEU A 182 39.52 4.82 6.58
N ALA A 183 39.01 3.72 7.15
CA ALA A 183 39.81 2.79 7.92
C ALA A 183 40.89 2.09 7.06
N LEU A 184 40.56 1.72 5.82
CA LEU A 184 41.51 1.13 4.87
C LEU A 184 42.59 2.12 4.48
N LEU A 185 42.24 3.38 4.20
CA LEU A 185 43.21 4.43 3.86
C LEU A 185 44.14 4.76 5.05
N ALA A 186 43.61 4.82 6.26
CA ALA A 186 44.41 5.03 7.47
C ALA A 186 45.38 3.87 7.75
N ALA A 187 44.95 2.63 7.48
CA ALA A 187 45.80 1.44 7.61
C ALA A 187 46.92 1.40 6.54
N ALA A 188 46.63 1.81 5.32
CA ALA A 188 47.61 1.90 4.23
C ALA A 188 48.68 2.97 4.54
N HIS A 189 48.26 4.14 5.08
CA HIS A 189 49.22 5.22 5.39
C HIS A 189 50.16 4.88 6.56
N ARG A 190 49.80 3.98 7.46
CA ARG A 190 50.67 3.51 8.55
C ARG A 190 51.70 2.47 8.14
N ARG A 191 51.63 1.95 6.92
CA ARG A 191 52.55 0.93 6.37
C ARG A 191 53.58 1.50 5.40
N ALA A 192 53.42 2.74 4.98
CA ALA A 192 54.36 3.52 4.20
C ALA A 192 55.29 4.34 5.10
#